data_2ce9c06a1c7e4c604c82d811c52b8806
#
_entry.id   2ce9c06a1c7e4c604c82d811c52b8806
#
_cell.length_a   1.000
_cell.length_b   1.000
_cell.length_c   1.000
_cell.angle_alpha   90.00
_cell.angle_beta   90.00
_cell.angle_gamma   90.00
#
_symmetry.space_group_name_H-M   'P 1'
#
loop_
_entity.id
_entity.type
_entity.pdbx_description
1 polymer ?
#
loop_
_entity_poly.entity_id
_entity_poly.type
_entity_poly.pdbx_seq_one_letter_code
_entity_poly.pdbx_strand_id
1 'polypeptide(L)'
;GIDSVRLVIQETLEKKGSFEWSSLSPTLLWTAIQKSNGIVAVGYQTTANSFRENQLPAINIQDVEWLRTKESLLNELLKLERALNPALDLADIVPWEENTLPVFNIVIKNPKSLFYLLSSPLVRYVEPMEYDQYLLSADDRRSSGCNSNLPARGLVAGVHYGVVTPNAKASWNYPAHGILDAWRYVSGKGIKVFLIDTGIGYGQESFGANFNQGFS
;
A
#
# COMPACT_ATOMS: atom_id res chain seq x y z
N GLY A 1 10.87 13.61 21.39
CA GLY A 1 11.38 12.32 21.82
C GLY A 1 11.45 11.37 20.65
N ILE A 2 12.40 10.47 20.64
CA ILE A 2 12.54 9.44 19.59
C ILE A 2 11.27 8.59 19.60
N ASP A 3 10.71 8.35 18.41
CA ASP A 3 9.53 7.52 18.25
C ASP A 3 9.83 6.06 18.59
N SER A 4 9.26 5.55 19.67
CA SER A 4 9.48 4.16 20.11
C SER A 4 9.07 3.12 19.06
N VAL A 5 8.03 3.39 18.27
CA VAL A 5 7.61 2.51 17.17
C VAL A 5 8.68 2.47 16.09
N ARG A 6 9.19 3.64 15.68
CA ARG A 6 10.26 3.75 14.69
C ARG A 6 11.52 3.00 15.12
N LEU A 7 11.91 3.12 16.38
CA LEU A 7 13.10 2.40 16.90
C LEU A 7 12.94 0.89 16.76
N VAL A 8 11.77 0.35 17.17
CA VAL A 8 11.52 -1.09 17.09
C VAL A 8 11.49 -1.57 15.63
N ILE A 9 10.90 -0.79 14.72
CA ILE A 9 10.91 -1.11 13.29
C ILE A 9 12.33 -1.15 12.78
N GLN A 10 13.12 -0.11 13.03
CA GLN A 10 14.51 0.00 12.56
C GLN A 10 15.38 -1.13 13.10
N GLU A 11 15.34 -1.39 14.41
CA GLU A 11 16.09 -2.49 15.01
C GLU A 11 15.69 -3.86 14.46
N THR A 12 14.40 -4.06 14.16
CA THR A 12 13.91 -5.31 13.61
C THR A 12 14.40 -5.50 12.19
N LEU A 13 14.34 -4.47 11.36
CA LEU A 13 14.85 -4.48 9.99
C LEU A 13 16.36 -4.74 9.95
N GLU A 14 17.14 -4.11 10.82
CA GLU A 14 18.59 -4.32 10.92
C GLU A 14 18.94 -5.76 11.33
N LYS A 15 18.17 -6.35 12.23
CA LYS A 15 18.44 -7.72 12.75
C LYS A 15 17.90 -8.82 11.86
N LYS A 16 16.73 -8.64 11.25
CA LYS A 16 15.98 -9.70 10.55
C LYS A 16 15.83 -9.47 9.05
N GLY A 17 16.10 -8.25 8.54
CA GLY A 17 15.88 -7.88 7.14
C GLY A 17 14.42 -7.70 6.74
N SER A 18 13.46 -7.98 7.65
CA SER A 18 12.02 -7.83 7.41
C SER A 18 11.32 -7.38 8.69
N PHE A 19 10.16 -6.75 8.54
CA PHE A 19 9.33 -6.31 9.64
C PHE A 19 7.86 -6.67 9.37
N GLU A 20 7.16 -7.13 10.42
CA GLU A 20 5.73 -7.40 10.40
C GLU A 20 5.04 -6.67 11.56
N TRP A 21 3.92 -6.04 11.30
CA TRP A 21 3.15 -5.30 12.31
C TRP A 21 2.67 -6.18 13.45
N SER A 22 2.40 -7.47 13.17
CA SER A 22 2.05 -8.49 14.17
C SER A 22 3.14 -8.74 15.20
N SER A 23 4.39 -8.34 14.93
CA SER A 23 5.51 -8.48 15.88
C SER A 23 5.51 -7.43 16.98
N LEU A 24 4.73 -6.35 16.84
CA LEU A 24 4.62 -5.31 17.86
C LEU A 24 3.72 -5.74 19.01
N SER A 25 4.04 -5.23 20.21
CA SER A 25 3.08 -5.30 21.31
C SER A 25 1.80 -4.52 20.99
N PRO A 26 0.63 -4.91 21.53
CA PRO A 26 -0.62 -4.20 21.27
C PRO A 26 -0.54 -2.69 21.58
N THR A 27 0.24 -2.29 22.59
CA THR A 27 0.44 -0.88 22.95
C THR A 27 1.22 -0.12 21.88
N LEU A 28 2.28 -0.71 21.32
CA LEU A 28 3.06 -0.08 20.25
C LEU A 28 2.27 -0.04 18.95
N LEU A 29 1.56 -1.11 18.61
CA LEU A 29 0.67 -1.15 17.47
C LEU A 29 -0.42 -0.07 17.57
N TRP A 30 -1.06 0.07 18.75
CA TRP A 30 -2.01 1.15 19.01
C TRP A 30 -1.39 2.53 18.81
N THR A 31 -0.16 2.74 19.29
CA THR A 31 0.56 4.00 19.09
C THR A 31 0.79 4.30 17.62
N ALA A 32 1.18 3.29 16.83
CA ALA A 32 1.35 3.43 15.37
C ALA A 32 0.02 3.78 14.69
N ILE A 33 -1.06 3.09 15.05
CA ILE A 33 -2.41 3.34 14.51
C ILE A 33 -2.86 4.77 14.79
N GLN A 34 -2.67 5.28 16.01
CA GLN A 34 -3.06 6.66 16.33
C GLN A 34 -2.23 7.70 15.55
N LYS A 35 -0.98 7.40 15.24
CA LYS A 35 -0.14 8.23 14.36
C LYS A 35 -0.55 8.19 12.89
N SER A 36 -1.25 7.14 12.48
CA SER A 36 -1.82 6.93 11.16
C SER A 36 -3.30 7.37 11.08
N ASN A 37 -3.68 8.40 11.81
CA ASN A 37 -5.06 8.90 11.88
C ASN A 37 -6.12 7.87 12.33
N GLY A 38 -5.68 6.76 12.91
CA GLY A 38 -6.55 5.66 13.34
C GLY A 38 -6.96 4.72 12.22
N ILE A 39 -6.45 4.89 11.00
CA ILE A 39 -6.81 4.06 9.85
C ILE A 39 -6.00 2.76 9.89
N VAL A 40 -6.68 1.62 9.77
CA VAL A 40 -6.06 0.30 9.70
C VAL A 40 -6.59 -0.49 8.50
N ALA A 41 -5.70 -1.24 7.87
CA ALA A 41 -6.05 -2.32 6.97
C ALA A 41 -6.18 -3.62 7.76
N VAL A 42 -7.30 -4.31 7.60
CA VAL A 42 -7.61 -5.56 8.29
C VAL A 42 -7.78 -6.67 7.27
N GLY A 43 -6.81 -7.60 7.24
CA GLY A 43 -6.95 -8.82 6.47
C GLY A 43 -7.83 -9.81 7.23
N TYR A 44 -8.83 -10.40 6.55
CA TYR A 44 -9.76 -11.33 7.17
C TYR A 44 -9.83 -12.67 6.44
N GLN A 45 -10.42 -13.66 7.09
CA GLN A 45 -10.66 -15.00 6.58
C GLN A 45 -12.01 -15.52 7.07
N THR A 46 -12.52 -16.55 6.42
CA THR A 46 -13.75 -17.21 6.89
C THR A 46 -13.42 -18.34 7.86
N THR A 47 -14.41 -18.83 8.60
CA THR A 47 -14.23 -19.97 9.52
C THR A 47 -13.87 -21.27 8.81
N ALA A 48 -14.32 -21.42 7.56
CA ALA A 48 -14.08 -22.62 6.75
C ALA A 48 -12.73 -22.62 6.02
N ASN A 49 -12.15 -21.44 5.79
CA ASN A 49 -11.00 -21.29 4.91
C ASN A 49 -9.93 -20.39 5.52
N SER A 50 -8.98 -20.99 6.26
CA SER A 50 -7.65 -20.41 6.33
C SER A 50 -6.96 -20.67 4.99
N PHE A 51 -6.44 -19.62 4.33
CA PHE A 51 -5.79 -19.75 3.03
C PHE A 51 -4.35 -19.24 3.10
N ARG A 52 -3.53 -19.72 2.17
CA ARG A 52 -2.18 -19.20 1.96
C ARG A 52 -2.22 -18.04 0.96
N GLU A 53 -1.24 -17.15 1.00
CA GLU A 53 -1.17 -15.98 0.11
C GLU A 53 -1.22 -16.32 -1.38
N ASN A 54 -0.62 -17.44 -1.78
CA ASN A 54 -0.69 -17.91 -3.17
C ASN A 54 -2.09 -18.34 -3.64
N GLN A 55 -3.05 -18.46 -2.73
CA GLN A 55 -4.45 -18.78 -3.02
C GLN A 55 -5.33 -17.53 -3.15
N LEU A 56 -4.82 -16.35 -2.79
CA LEU A 56 -5.55 -15.07 -2.89
C LEU A 56 -6.24 -14.85 -4.25
N PRO A 57 -5.58 -15.10 -5.39
CA PRO A 57 -6.23 -14.88 -6.70
C PRO A 57 -7.45 -15.76 -6.97
N ALA A 58 -7.60 -16.87 -6.23
CA ALA A 58 -8.73 -17.80 -6.38
C ALA A 58 -9.90 -17.46 -5.44
N ILE A 59 -9.74 -16.52 -4.53
CA ILE A 59 -10.77 -16.13 -3.57
C ILE A 59 -11.73 -15.15 -4.25
N ASN A 60 -13.01 -15.50 -4.21
CA ASN A 60 -14.09 -14.59 -4.59
C ASN A 60 -14.72 -14.00 -3.31
N ILE A 61 -14.33 -12.78 -2.95
CA ILE A 61 -14.85 -12.10 -1.75
C ILE A 61 -16.33 -11.71 -1.85
N GLN A 62 -16.95 -11.88 -3.03
CA GLN A 62 -18.39 -11.67 -3.23
C GLN A 62 -19.22 -12.91 -2.83
N ASP A 63 -18.58 -14.03 -2.52
CA ASP A 63 -19.29 -15.20 -2.01
C ASP A 63 -19.89 -14.91 -0.64
N VAL A 64 -21.07 -15.49 -0.40
CA VAL A 64 -21.91 -15.19 0.77
C VAL A 64 -21.18 -15.34 2.10
N GLU A 65 -20.28 -16.28 2.22
CA GLU A 65 -19.50 -16.52 3.44
C GLU A 65 -18.53 -15.37 3.72
N TRP A 66 -17.86 -14.87 2.68
CA TRP A 66 -16.92 -13.74 2.77
C TRP A 66 -17.64 -12.45 3.12
N LEU A 67 -18.76 -12.16 2.45
CA LEU A 67 -19.59 -10.99 2.73
C LEU A 67 -20.12 -11.00 4.16
N ARG A 68 -20.66 -12.12 4.64
CA ARG A 68 -21.16 -12.27 6.02
C ARG A 68 -20.05 -12.09 7.05
N THR A 69 -18.87 -12.62 6.77
CA THR A 69 -17.73 -12.47 7.68
C THR A 69 -17.29 -11.01 7.78
N LYS A 70 -17.13 -10.31 6.65
CA LYS A 70 -16.81 -8.89 6.60
C LYS A 70 -17.87 -8.08 7.36
N GLU A 71 -19.14 -8.30 7.07
CA GLU A 71 -20.26 -7.61 7.71
C GLU A 71 -20.28 -7.84 9.24
N SER A 72 -20.08 -9.07 9.69
CA SER A 72 -20.04 -9.40 11.10
C SER A 72 -18.90 -8.66 11.83
N LEU A 73 -17.69 -8.64 11.25
CA LEU A 73 -16.56 -7.91 11.81
C LEU A 73 -16.82 -6.41 11.88
N LEU A 74 -17.33 -5.82 10.79
CA LEU A 74 -17.63 -4.39 10.72
C LEU A 74 -18.74 -3.99 11.71
N ASN A 75 -19.77 -4.78 11.90
CA ASN A 75 -20.85 -4.51 12.83
C ASN A 75 -20.37 -4.52 14.30
N GLU A 76 -19.51 -5.46 14.69
CA GLU A 76 -18.94 -5.48 16.03
C GLU A 76 -17.99 -4.29 16.26
N LEU A 77 -17.19 -3.93 15.25
CA LEU A 77 -16.33 -2.74 15.33
C LEU A 77 -17.16 -1.45 15.46
N LEU A 78 -18.21 -1.30 14.65
CA LEU A 78 -19.11 -0.15 14.77
C LEU A 78 -19.73 -0.04 16.17
N LYS A 79 -20.17 -1.15 16.74
CA LYS A 79 -20.69 -1.20 18.11
C LYS A 79 -19.65 -0.75 19.15
N LEU A 80 -18.39 -1.16 18.99
CA LEU A 80 -17.30 -0.74 19.86
C LEU A 80 -16.98 0.75 19.71
N GLU A 81 -16.95 1.27 18.47
CA GLU A 81 -16.71 2.69 18.20
C GLU A 81 -17.87 3.57 18.69
N ARG A 82 -19.12 3.09 18.57
CA ARG A 82 -20.32 3.77 19.09
C ARG A 82 -20.31 3.95 20.62
N ALA A 83 -19.51 3.17 21.34
CA ALA A 83 -19.31 3.41 22.79
C ALA A 83 -18.61 4.75 23.07
N LEU A 84 -17.85 5.29 22.11
CA LEU A 84 -17.23 6.62 22.18
C LEU A 84 -18.10 7.70 21.53
N ASN A 85 -18.75 7.39 20.44
CA ASN A 85 -19.64 8.29 19.71
C ASN A 85 -20.86 7.52 19.18
N PRO A 86 -22.01 7.60 19.87
CA PRO A 86 -23.22 6.85 19.51
C PRO A 86 -23.82 7.19 18.14
N ALA A 87 -23.46 8.35 17.57
CA ALA A 87 -23.98 8.82 16.29
C ALA A 87 -23.28 8.23 15.05
N LEU A 88 -22.17 7.49 15.24
CA LEU A 88 -21.42 6.89 14.13
C LEU A 88 -22.25 5.89 13.35
N ASP A 89 -22.07 5.87 12.03
CA ASP A 89 -22.50 4.79 11.14
C ASP A 89 -21.31 4.13 10.44
N LEU A 90 -21.57 3.14 9.58
CA LEU A 90 -20.50 2.44 8.88
C LEU A 90 -19.73 3.34 7.92
N ALA A 91 -20.40 4.29 7.28
CA ALA A 91 -19.76 5.21 6.35
C ALA A 91 -18.76 6.16 7.06
N ASP A 92 -18.99 6.45 8.36
CA ASP A 92 -18.07 7.28 9.15
C ASP A 92 -16.76 6.56 9.49
N ILE A 93 -16.78 5.23 9.58
CA ILE A 93 -15.63 4.43 10.02
C ILE A 93 -14.98 3.62 8.90
N VAL A 94 -15.63 3.44 7.74
CA VAL A 94 -15.08 2.77 6.56
C VAL A 94 -14.69 3.83 5.53
N PRO A 95 -13.40 4.23 5.47
CA PRO A 95 -12.97 5.36 4.64
C PRO A 95 -13.07 5.08 3.13
N TRP A 96 -12.93 3.82 2.73
CA TRP A 96 -13.13 3.36 1.33
C TRP A 96 -13.38 1.86 1.27
N GLU A 97 -14.08 1.44 0.23
CA GLU A 97 -14.38 0.03 -0.02
C GLU A 97 -13.23 -0.69 -0.72
N GLU A 98 -12.97 -1.92 -0.29
CA GLU A 98 -12.12 -2.89 -0.97
C GLU A 98 -13.00 -4.01 -1.55
N ASN A 99 -12.87 -4.25 -2.86
CA ASN A 99 -13.76 -5.15 -3.60
C ASN A 99 -13.03 -6.33 -4.27
N THR A 100 -11.72 -6.43 -4.09
CA THR A 100 -10.89 -7.43 -4.77
C THR A 100 -10.24 -8.40 -3.79
N LEU A 101 -9.74 -7.89 -2.69
CA LEU A 101 -8.99 -8.67 -1.71
C LEU A 101 -9.81 -8.87 -0.42
N PRO A 102 -9.56 -9.96 0.33
CA PRO A 102 -10.17 -10.17 1.65
C PRO A 102 -9.55 -9.25 2.71
N VAL A 103 -9.73 -7.97 2.49
CA VAL A 103 -9.27 -6.86 3.33
C VAL A 103 -10.40 -5.85 3.47
N PHE A 104 -10.47 -5.15 4.58
CA PHE A 104 -11.24 -3.92 4.71
C PHE A 104 -10.44 -2.86 5.45
N ASN A 105 -10.75 -1.61 5.17
CA ASN A 105 -10.10 -0.46 5.80
C ASN A 105 -11.09 0.16 6.77
N ILE A 106 -10.61 0.47 7.98
CA ILE A 106 -11.47 1.01 9.05
C ILE A 106 -10.73 2.03 9.89
N VAL A 107 -11.43 3.07 10.32
CA VAL A 107 -10.95 4.04 11.31
C VAL A 107 -11.33 3.56 12.70
N ILE A 108 -10.35 3.32 13.56
CA ILE A 108 -10.57 2.94 14.95
C ILE A 108 -10.05 4.01 15.90
N LYS A 109 -10.90 4.40 16.86
CA LYS A 109 -10.59 5.36 17.94
C LYS A 109 -10.71 4.73 19.32
N ASN A 110 -11.35 3.57 19.40
CA ASN A 110 -11.51 2.83 20.64
C ASN A 110 -10.43 1.74 20.74
N PRO A 111 -9.58 1.72 21.77
CA PRO A 111 -8.61 0.63 21.96
C PRO A 111 -9.25 -0.76 22.00
N LYS A 112 -10.50 -0.88 22.46
CA LYS A 112 -11.22 -2.16 22.47
C LYS A 112 -11.42 -2.73 21.06
N SER A 113 -11.52 -1.88 20.04
CA SER A 113 -11.60 -2.30 18.64
C SER A 113 -10.32 -3.02 18.20
N LEU A 114 -9.14 -2.49 18.59
CA LEU A 114 -7.87 -3.17 18.31
C LEU A 114 -7.80 -4.52 19.05
N PHE A 115 -8.16 -4.58 20.32
CA PHE A 115 -8.15 -5.85 21.08
C PHE A 115 -9.11 -6.89 20.48
N TYR A 116 -10.28 -6.46 20.04
CA TYR A 116 -11.22 -7.32 19.33
C TYR A 116 -10.60 -7.89 18.04
N LEU A 117 -10.00 -7.04 17.21
CA LEU A 117 -9.33 -7.47 15.97
C LEU A 117 -8.21 -8.47 16.25
N LEU A 118 -7.33 -8.18 17.21
CA LEU A 118 -6.20 -9.05 17.55
C LEU A 118 -6.61 -10.39 18.18
N SER A 119 -7.80 -10.47 18.79
CA SER A 119 -8.32 -11.70 19.41
C SER A 119 -9.22 -12.52 18.50
N SER A 120 -9.67 -11.97 17.38
CA SER A 120 -10.58 -12.64 16.47
C SER A 120 -9.87 -13.66 15.60
N PRO A 121 -10.32 -14.93 15.55
CA PRO A 121 -9.78 -15.94 14.66
C PRO A 121 -10.10 -15.68 13.18
N LEU A 122 -11.01 -14.74 12.90
CA LEU A 122 -11.40 -14.32 11.57
C LEU A 122 -10.47 -13.23 11.01
N VAL A 123 -9.58 -12.67 11.83
CA VAL A 123 -8.63 -11.63 11.44
C VAL A 123 -7.26 -12.27 11.23
N ARG A 124 -6.67 -12.01 10.08
CA ARG A 124 -5.34 -12.50 9.69
C ARG A 124 -4.23 -11.55 10.11
N TYR A 125 -4.45 -10.26 9.91
CA TYR A 125 -3.51 -9.19 10.28
C TYR A 125 -4.24 -7.86 10.47
N VAL A 126 -3.58 -6.94 11.18
CA VAL A 126 -4.00 -5.56 11.38
C VAL A 126 -2.79 -4.68 11.13
N GLU A 127 -2.87 -3.79 10.15
CA GLU A 127 -1.76 -2.94 9.73
C GLU A 127 -2.18 -1.47 9.71
N PRO A 128 -1.41 -0.58 10.38
CA PRO A 128 -1.66 0.86 10.28
C PRO A 128 -1.46 1.33 8.84
N MET A 129 -2.47 2.03 8.31
CA MET A 129 -2.36 2.68 7.03
C MET A 129 -1.65 4.03 7.17
N GLU A 130 -0.92 4.44 6.14
CA GLU A 130 -0.26 5.76 6.12
C GLU A 130 0.76 6.00 7.25
N TYR A 131 1.22 4.93 7.94
CA TYR A 131 2.28 5.08 8.91
C TYR A 131 3.62 5.30 8.19
N ASP A 132 4.14 6.51 8.33
CA ASP A 132 5.45 6.84 7.78
C ASP A 132 6.48 7.03 8.91
N GLN A 133 7.43 6.11 8.96
CA GLN A 133 8.50 6.14 9.94
C GLN A 133 9.57 7.23 9.66
N TYR A 134 9.60 7.77 8.45
CA TYR A 134 10.60 8.74 8.02
C TYR A 134 10.10 10.18 8.07
N LEU A 135 8.79 10.40 8.09
CA LEU A 135 8.21 11.73 8.10
C LEU A 135 8.26 12.36 9.48
N LEU A 136 9.05 13.39 9.60
CA LEU A 136 9.23 14.17 10.83
C LEU A 136 8.23 15.33 10.93
N SER A 137 7.67 15.78 9.81
CA SER A 137 6.72 16.90 9.75
C SER A 137 5.69 16.74 8.61
N ALA A 138 4.60 17.54 8.67
CA ALA A 138 3.62 17.59 7.59
C ALA A 138 4.21 18.16 6.28
N ASP A 139 5.28 18.96 6.37
CA ASP A 139 5.96 19.52 5.20
C ASP A 139 6.80 18.47 4.48
N ASP A 140 7.38 17.52 5.21
CA ASP A 140 8.12 16.40 4.62
C ASP A 140 7.20 15.48 3.79
N ARG A 141 5.92 15.35 4.15
CA ARG A 141 4.92 14.57 3.38
C ARG A 141 4.61 15.15 2.01
N ARG A 142 4.85 16.43 1.80
CA ARG A 142 4.63 17.11 0.51
C ARG A 142 5.82 16.96 -0.44
N SER A 143 6.93 16.46 0.04
CA SER A 143 8.15 16.24 -0.72
C SER A 143 8.20 14.82 -1.31
N SER A 144 7.18 14.45 -2.09
CA SER A 144 7.24 13.19 -2.88
C SER A 144 8.31 13.23 -3.98
N GLY A 145 9.00 14.35 -4.14
CA GLY A 145 9.95 14.58 -5.22
C GLY A 145 9.30 14.81 -6.60
N CYS A 146 8.04 14.43 -6.76
CA CYS A 146 7.35 14.52 -8.06
C CYS A 146 7.12 15.95 -8.54
N ASN A 147 6.90 16.88 -7.63
CA ASN A 147 6.67 18.30 -7.98
C ASN A 147 7.95 19.10 -8.23
N SER A 148 9.10 18.59 -7.81
CA SER A 148 10.42 19.23 -7.97
C SER A 148 11.25 18.66 -9.11
N ASN A 149 10.77 17.60 -9.77
CA ASN A 149 11.44 17.00 -10.92
C ASN A 149 11.22 17.85 -12.16
N LEU A 150 12.05 18.87 -12.31
CA LEU A 150 12.09 19.61 -13.57
C LEU A 150 12.71 18.74 -14.67
N PRO A 151 12.22 18.86 -15.92
CA PRO A 151 12.82 18.17 -17.05
C PRO A 151 14.31 18.47 -17.12
N ALA A 152 15.15 17.44 -17.19
CA ALA A 152 16.57 17.63 -17.36
C ALA A 152 16.84 18.37 -18.68
N ARG A 153 17.46 19.52 -18.61
CA ARG A 153 17.82 20.35 -19.77
C ARG A 153 19.26 20.05 -20.20
N GLY A 154 19.54 20.25 -21.49
CA GLY A 154 20.90 20.11 -22.02
C GLY A 154 21.36 18.64 -22.16
N LEU A 155 20.45 17.69 -22.25
CA LEU A 155 20.81 16.30 -22.50
C LEU A 155 21.36 16.14 -23.92
N VAL A 156 22.51 15.44 -24.04
CA VAL A 156 23.23 15.20 -25.29
C VAL A 156 23.12 13.73 -25.67
N ALA A 157 22.67 13.46 -26.89
CA ALA A 157 22.64 12.10 -27.44
C ALA A 157 24.06 11.52 -27.51
N GLY A 158 24.19 10.24 -27.20
CA GLY A 158 25.48 9.54 -27.15
C GLY A 158 26.25 9.72 -25.84
N VAL A 159 25.87 10.72 -25.01
CA VAL A 159 26.46 10.95 -23.69
C VAL A 159 25.47 10.60 -22.57
N HIS A 160 24.31 11.21 -22.61
CA HIS A 160 23.29 11.07 -21.56
C HIS A 160 22.22 10.05 -21.94
N TYR A 161 21.98 9.84 -23.24
CA TYR A 161 21.03 8.86 -23.76
C TYR A 161 21.44 8.38 -25.16
N GLY A 162 21.02 7.18 -25.51
CA GLY A 162 21.05 6.65 -26.88
C GLY A 162 19.70 6.83 -27.56
N VAL A 163 19.70 6.96 -28.91
CA VAL A 163 18.47 6.94 -29.70
C VAL A 163 18.19 5.51 -30.17
N VAL A 164 16.97 5.03 -29.96
CA VAL A 164 16.50 3.71 -30.35
C VAL A 164 15.31 3.88 -31.29
N THR A 165 15.29 3.07 -32.36
CA THR A 165 14.18 3.07 -33.32
C THR A 165 12.84 2.79 -32.66
N PRO A 166 11.73 3.49 -32.97
CA PRO A 166 11.58 4.49 -34.04
C PRO A 166 11.98 5.92 -33.66
N ASN A 167 12.17 6.27 -32.43
CA ASN A 167 12.64 7.57 -31.94
C ASN A 167 12.55 7.63 -30.40
N ALA A 168 12.86 6.52 -29.70
CA ALA A 168 12.89 6.48 -28.27
C ALA A 168 14.27 6.88 -27.74
N LYS A 169 14.30 7.50 -26.55
CA LYS A 169 15.54 7.81 -25.84
C LYS A 169 15.77 6.71 -24.80
N ALA A 170 16.86 5.97 -24.93
CA ALA A 170 17.30 5.00 -23.94
C ALA A 170 18.33 5.65 -23.02
N SER A 171 18.13 5.56 -21.72
CA SER A 171 19.07 6.08 -20.72
C SER A 171 20.46 5.43 -20.88
N TRP A 172 21.50 6.14 -20.49
CA TRP A 172 22.91 5.72 -20.59
C TRP A 172 23.20 4.35 -19.96
N ASN A 173 22.44 3.95 -18.96
CA ASN A 173 22.62 2.69 -18.24
C ASN A 173 22.00 1.47 -18.98
N TYR A 174 21.11 1.65 -19.95
CA TYR A 174 20.48 0.56 -20.67
C TYR A 174 21.47 -0.38 -21.37
N PRO A 175 22.51 0.11 -22.05
CA PRO A 175 23.55 -0.74 -22.62
C PRO A 175 24.29 -1.57 -21.56
N ALA A 176 24.59 -0.98 -20.39
CA ALA A 176 25.28 -1.68 -19.32
C ALA A 176 24.49 -2.88 -18.75
N HIS A 177 23.17 -2.83 -18.85
CA HIS A 177 22.26 -3.89 -18.42
C HIS A 177 21.83 -4.83 -19.57
N GLY A 178 22.38 -4.69 -20.76
CA GLY A 178 22.03 -5.51 -21.92
C GLY A 178 20.58 -5.36 -22.41
N ILE A 179 19.87 -4.28 -22.01
CA ILE A 179 18.44 -4.10 -22.33
C ILE A 179 18.22 -3.96 -23.84
N LEU A 180 19.08 -3.22 -24.54
CA LEU A 180 18.97 -3.03 -25.99
C LEU A 180 19.17 -4.34 -26.77
N ASP A 181 20.03 -5.23 -26.25
CA ASP A 181 20.23 -6.55 -26.85
C ASP A 181 19.04 -7.47 -26.55
N ALA A 182 18.47 -7.43 -25.35
CA ALA A 182 17.28 -8.18 -25.03
C ALA A 182 16.08 -7.83 -25.94
N TRP A 183 15.93 -6.56 -26.34
CA TRP A 183 14.86 -6.11 -27.23
C TRP A 183 14.93 -6.70 -28.66
N ARG A 184 16.06 -7.29 -29.05
CA ARG A 184 16.18 -8.03 -30.32
C ARG A 184 15.44 -9.37 -30.28
N TYR A 185 15.22 -9.91 -29.10
CA TYR A 185 14.61 -11.23 -28.88
C TYR A 185 13.19 -11.15 -28.32
N VAL A 186 12.89 -10.10 -27.56
CA VAL A 186 11.62 -9.95 -26.85
C VAL A 186 11.11 -8.51 -26.95
N SER A 187 9.80 -8.37 -27.02
CA SER A 187 9.15 -7.04 -27.07
C SER A 187 8.27 -6.74 -25.86
N GLY A 188 8.12 -7.69 -24.94
CA GLY A 188 7.16 -7.58 -23.85
C GLY A 188 5.69 -7.64 -24.29
N LYS A 189 5.40 -7.95 -25.55
CA LYS A 189 4.03 -8.02 -26.07
C LYS A 189 3.19 -9.01 -25.28
N GLY A 190 2.05 -8.55 -24.75
CA GLY A 190 1.13 -9.35 -23.94
C GLY A 190 1.49 -9.45 -22.47
N ILE A 191 2.60 -8.83 -22.04
CA ILE A 191 2.98 -8.75 -20.62
C ILE A 191 2.35 -7.50 -19.99
N LYS A 192 1.69 -7.68 -18.84
CA LYS A 192 1.23 -6.57 -18.00
C LYS A 192 2.29 -6.27 -16.96
N VAL A 193 2.67 -5.02 -16.86
CA VAL A 193 3.60 -4.53 -15.81
C VAL A 193 2.84 -3.58 -14.90
N PHE A 194 2.86 -3.85 -13.61
CA PHE A 194 2.32 -2.98 -12.59
C PHE A 194 3.48 -2.28 -11.89
N LEU A 195 3.46 -0.96 -11.89
CA LEU A 195 4.43 -0.14 -11.17
C LEU A 195 3.74 0.40 -9.92
N ILE A 196 4.29 0.05 -8.76
CA ILE A 196 3.85 0.58 -7.47
C ILE A 196 4.87 1.64 -7.06
N ASP A 197 4.43 2.88 -7.02
CA ASP A 197 5.28 4.05 -6.76
C ASP A 197 4.49 5.10 -5.97
N THR A 198 5.18 6.07 -5.41
CA THR A 198 4.57 7.20 -4.68
C THR A 198 3.96 8.25 -5.59
N GLY A 199 4.11 8.13 -6.89
CA GLY A 199 3.55 9.02 -7.89
C GLY A 199 4.41 9.18 -9.14
N ILE A 200 3.89 9.94 -10.09
CA ILE A 200 4.54 10.28 -11.35
C ILE A 200 4.44 11.77 -11.64
N GLY A 201 5.47 12.30 -12.30
CA GLY A 201 5.41 13.67 -12.81
C GLY A 201 4.47 13.76 -14.02
N TYR A 202 3.41 14.54 -13.92
CA TYR A 202 2.40 14.69 -14.98
C TYR A 202 2.95 15.29 -16.29
N GLY A 203 4.12 15.93 -16.25
CA GLY A 203 4.79 16.51 -17.42
C GLY A 203 5.79 15.60 -18.11
N GLN A 204 5.78 14.30 -17.85
CA GLN A 204 6.70 13.33 -18.47
C GLN A 204 6.35 13.11 -19.93
N GLU A 205 7.21 13.55 -20.84
CA GLU A 205 7.03 13.38 -22.31
C GLU A 205 6.99 11.91 -22.77
N SER A 206 7.55 11.01 -21.94
CA SER A 206 7.60 9.57 -22.26
C SER A 206 6.28 8.84 -22.03
N PHE A 207 5.34 9.44 -21.31
CA PHE A 207 3.98 8.91 -21.19
C PHE A 207 3.17 9.39 -22.40
N GLY A 208 3.12 8.60 -23.44
CA GLY A 208 2.38 8.96 -24.67
C GLY A 208 0.88 9.20 -24.44
N ALA A 209 0.17 9.50 -25.52
CA ALA A 209 -1.26 9.81 -25.49
C ALA A 209 -2.15 8.73 -24.85
N ASN A 210 -1.66 7.51 -24.72
CA ASN A 210 -2.36 6.38 -24.09
C ASN A 210 -2.14 6.30 -22.57
N PHE A 211 -1.31 7.15 -22.01
CA PHE A 211 -1.17 7.24 -20.57
C PHE A 211 -2.43 7.88 -19.96
N ASN A 212 -2.93 7.31 -18.90
CA ASN A 212 -4.15 7.77 -18.25
C ASN A 212 -5.48 7.41 -18.99
N GLN A 213 -5.58 6.20 -19.50
CA GLN A 213 -6.83 5.69 -20.11
C GLN A 213 -7.87 5.21 -19.07
N GLY A 214 -7.78 5.65 -17.82
CA GLY A 214 -8.84 5.43 -16.83
C GLY A 214 -8.94 4.01 -16.27
N PHE A 215 -7.87 3.26 -16.30
CA PHE A 215 -7.77 2.05 -15.48
C PHE A 215 -7.25 2.45 -14.09
N SER A 216 -8.15 2.87 -13.24
CA SER A 216 -7.91 2.99 -11.82
C SER A 216 -8.30 1.71 -11.14
#